data_fb8d2ed24389484de908c2df9b8f6639
#
_entry.id   fb8d2ed24389484de908c2df9b8f6639
#
_cell.length_a   1.000
_cell.length_b   1.000
_cell.length_c   1.000
_cell.angle_alpha   90.00
_cell.angle_beta   90.00
_cell.angle_gamma   90.00
#
_symmetry.space_group_name_H-M   'P 1'
#
loop_
_entity.id
_entity.type
_entity.pdbx_description
1 polymer ?
#
loop_
_entity_poly.entity_id
_entity_poly.type
_entity_poly.pdbx_seq_one_letter_code
_entity_poly.pdbx_strand_id
1 'polypeptide(L)'
;MFMNQLLPIGDPPARLAPVALTFTDTLARIVGSRWFTLFLVLLGLFLLFLILLRVYGSMRSRRLSRIVYERCFSEEGVYEGDAVELIETVRNTGFFPLLGVDIESYFYNELDLEEYEPDPGSTMQYVISRFNLWPYMQIRRHHKLIALRRGDYRLHVATVYN
;
A
#
# COMPACT_ATOMS: atom_id res chain seq x y z
N MET A 1 65.66 -25.97 -72.97
CA MET A 1 66.07 -25.61 -71.60
C MET A 1 65.19 -24.45 -71.21
N PHE A 2 63.98 -24.78 -70.72
CA PHE A 2 63.00 -23.78 -70.30
C PHE A 2 62.82 -23.84 -68.77
N MET A 3 63.24 -22.78 -68.16
CA MET A 3 63.21 -22.59 -66.74
C MET A 3 61.86 -22.07 -66.32
N ASN A 4 61.13 -22.90 -65.62
CA ASN A 4 59.79 -22.65 -65.15
C ASN A 4 59.89 -21.69 -63.91
N GLN A 5 59.50 -20.40 -64.04
CA GLN A 5 59.36 -19.48 -62.95
C GLN A 5 57.96 -19.68 -62.34
N LEU A 6 57.93 -20.30 -61.20
CA LEU A 6 56.78 -20.30 -60.30
C LEU A 6 56.62 -18.94 -59.65
N LEU A 7 55.57 -18.24 -59.94
CA LEU A 7 55.13 -17.04 -59.21
C LEU A 7 54.70 -17.41 -57.78
N PRO A 8 55.10 -16.65 -56.77
CA PRO A 8 54.70 -16.89 -55.43
C PRO A 8 53.13 -16.56 -55.32
N ILE A 9 52.41 -17.49 -54.74
CA ILE A 9 51.02 -17.32 -54.38
C ILE A 9 50.98 -16.22 -53.32
N GLY A 10 50.35 -15.11 -53.66
CA GLY A 10 50.17 -13.99 -52.76
C GLY A 10 49.39 -14.39 -51.51
N ASP A 11 49.88 -13.98 -50.37
CA ASP A 11 49.20 -14.16 -49.07
C ASP A 11 47.81 -13.54 -49.10
N PRO A 12 46.79 -14.17 -48.48
CA PRO A 12 45.44 -13.62 -48.41
C PRO A 12 45.45 -12.32 -47.59
N PRO A 13 44.50 -11.39 -47.87
CA PRO A 13 44.49 -10.06 -47.24
C PRO A 13 44.19 -10.17 -45.74
N ALA A 14 45.24 -10.02 -44.97
CA ALA A 14 45.24 -10.06 -43.49
C ALA A 14 44.63 -8.80 -42.83
N ARG A 15 43.51 -8.27 -43.36
CA ARG A 15 42.99 -6.99 -42.87
C ARG A 15 41.66 -7.03 -42.10
N LEU A 16 41.04 -8.20 -41.89
CA LEU A 16 39.77 -8.27 -41.17
C LEU A 16 39.84 -8.88 -39.75
N ALA A 17 40.99 -9.53 -39.41
CA ALA A 17 41.16 -10.16 -38.11
C ALA A 17 41.37 -9.20 -36.89
N PRO A 18 41.98 -8.00 -37.00
CA PRO A 18 42.31 -7.21 -35.82
C PRO A 18 41.12 -6.45 -35.23
N VAL A 19 40.08 -6.18 -35.98
CA VAL A 19 38.91 -5.38 -35.49
C VAL A 19 38.00 -6.21 -34.58
N ALA A 20 37.78 -7.47 -34.90
CA ALA A 20 36.93 -8.35 -34.08
C ALA A 20 37.61 -8.71 -32.75
N LEU A 21 38.93 -8.92 -32.74
CA LEU A 21 39.70 -9.21 -31.53
C LEU A 21 39.76 -7.99 -30.58
N THR A 22 39.89 -6.79 -31.12
CA THR A 22 39.92 -5.55 -30.32
C THR A 22 38.53 -5.26 -29.67
N PHE A 23 37.42 -5.59 -30.37
CA PHE A 23 36.09 -5.42 -29.81
C PHE A 23 35.82 -6.39 -28.66
N THR A 24 36.17 -7.66 -28.81
CA THR A 24 36.02 -8.68 -27.76
C THR A 24 36.90 -8.38 -26.54
N ASP A 25 38.12 -7.91 -26.74
CA ASP A 25 39.05 -7.52 -25.66
C ASP A 25 38.55 -6.28 -24.92
N THR A 26 37.98 -5.34 -25.64
CA THR A 26 37.37 -4.12 -25.03
C THR A 26 36.13 -4.47 -24.19
N LEU A 27 35.25 -5.33 -24.71
CA LEU A 27 34.10 -5.83 -23.96
C LEU A 27 34.52 -6.62 -22.71
N ALA A 28 35.52 -7.49 -22.83
CA ALA A 28 36.04 -8.26 -21.70
C ALA A 28 36.64 -7.35 -20.61
N ARG A 29 37.29 -6.27 -20.96
CA ARG A 29 37.77 -5.25 -20.00
C ARG A 29 36.66 -4.48 -19.32
N ILE A 30 35.60 -4.10 -20.06
CA ILE A 30 34.43 -3.42 -19.49
C ILE A 30 33.72 -4.35 -18.52
N VAL A 31 33.43 -5.58 -18.93
CA VAL A 31 32.73 -6.58 -18.11
C VAL A 31 33.54 -6.99 -16.87
N GLY A 32 34.88 -7.07 -17.01
CA GLY A 32 35.78 -7.37 -15.89
C GLY A 32 36.13 -6.17 -14.99
N SER A 33 35.65 -4.97 -15.32
CA SER A 33 35.96 -3.80 -14.52
C SER A 33 35.16 -3.78 -13.22
N ARG A 34 35.80 -3.38 -12.10
CA ARG A 34 35.14 -3.23 -10.79
C ARG A 34 33.96 -2.27 -10.85
N TRP A 35 33.99 -1.26 -11.71
CA TRP A 35 32.92 -0.30 -11.92
C TRP A 35 31.70 -0.92 -12.58
N PHE A 36 31.90 -1.84 -13.55
CA PHE A 36 30.79 -2.57 -14.17
C PHE A 36 30.11 -3.50 -13.19
N THR A 37 30.89 -4.20 -12.35
CA THR A 37 30.34 -5.04 -11.28
C THR A 37 29.52 -4.22 -10.28
N LEU A 38 30.05 -3.07 -9.85
CA LEU A 38 29.34 -2.14 -8.96
C LEU A 38 28.04 -1.64 -9.61
N PHE A 39 28.08 -1.29 -10.90
CA PHE A 39 26.89 -0.87 -11.64
C PHE A 39 25.82 -1.97 -11.66
N LEU A 40 26.18 -3.22 -11.93
CA LEU A 40 25.26 -4.35 -11.92
C LEU A 40 24.65 -4.60 -10.54
N VAL A 41 25.44 -4.49 -9.47
CA VAL A 41 24.94 -4.61 -8.09
C VAL A 41 23.96 -3.50 -7.77
N LEU A 42 24.27 -2.25 -8.09
CA LEU A 42 23.38 -1.11 -7.87
C LEU A 42 22.09 -1.23 -8.68
N LEU A 43 22.20 -1.66 -9.94
CA LEU A 43 21.04 -1.92 -10.80
C LEU A 43 20.16 -3.04 -10.21
N GLY A 44 20.77 -4.13 -9.73
CA GLY A 44 20.05 -5.22 -9.07
C GLY A 44 19.33 -4.77 -7.81
N LEU A 45 19.97 -3.97 -6.95
CA LEU A 45 19.36 -3.39 -5.76
C LEU A 45 18.23 -2.43 -6.11
N PHE A 46 18.40 -1.62 -7.15
CA PHE A 46 17.35 -0.72 -7.63
C PHE A 46 16.12 -1.47 -8.15
N LEU A 47 16.33 -2.52 -8.96
CA LEU A 47 15.24 -3.37 -9.44
C LEU A 47 14.53 -4.09 -8.28
N LEU A 48 15.29 -4.61 -7.32
CA LEU A 48 14.72 -5.21 -6.10
C LEU A 48 13.87 -4.18 -5.34
N PHE A 49 14.36 -2.96 -5.18
CA PHE A 49 13.62 -1.87 -4.54
C PHE A 49 12.30 -1.57 -5.26
N LEU A 50 12.31 -1.49 -6.61
CA LEU A 50 11.09 -1.30 -7.41
C LEU A 50 10.09 -2.44 -7.24
N ILE A 51 10.58 -3.70 -7.20
CA ILE A 51 9.74 -4.87 -6.96
C ILE A 51 9.10 -4.78 -5.58
N LEU A 52 9.88 -4.45 -4.54
CA LEU A 52 9.37 -4.27 -3.17
C LEU A 52 8.32 -3.17 -3.09
N LEU A 53 8.53 -2.03 -3.76
CA LEU A 53 7.53 -0.95 -3.83
C LEU A 53 6.24 -1.43 -4.51
N ARG A 54 6.34 -2.19 -5.58
CA ARG A 54 5.17 -2.71 -6.30
C ARG A 54 4.40 -3.73 -5.48
N VAL A 55 5.11 -4.63 -4.81
CA VAL A 55 4.51 -5.62 -3.89
C VAL A 55 3.83 -4.88 -2.73
N TYR A 56 4.50 -3.89 -2.14
CA TYR A 56 3.94 -3.08 -1.06
C TYR A 56 2.65 -2.37 -1.49
N GLY A 57 2.63 -1.73 -2.66
CA GLY A 57 1.43 -1.08 -3.22
C GLY A 57 0.29 -2.05 -3.50
N SER A 58 0.59 -3.23 -4.06
CA SER A 58 -0.41 -4.27 -4.34
C SER A 58 -1.02 -4.88 -3.07
N MET A 59 -0.26 -4.91 -1.97
CA MET A 59 -0.74 -5.42 -0.68
C MET A 59 -1.64 -4.43 0.06
N ARG A 60 -1.63 -3.15 -0.31
CA ARG A 60 -2.38 -2.09 0.38
C ARG A 60 -3.89 -2.34 0.35
N SER A 61 -4.47 -2.61 -0.81
CA SER A 61 -5.91 -2.88 -0.97
C SER A 61 -6.36 -4.18 -0.27
N ARG A 62 -5.49 -5.19 -0.23
CA ARG A 62 -5.77 -6.46 0.47
C ARG A 62 -5.67 -6.33 1.99
N ARG A 63 -5.02 -5.30 2.50
CA ARG A 63 -4.87 -5.08 3.95
C ARG A 63 -6.16 -4.60 4.60
N LEU A 64 -6.94 -3.76 3.90
CA LEU A 64 -8.22 -3.27 4.39
C LEU A 64 -9.23 -4.39 4.62
N SER A 65 -9.18 -5.47 3.85
CA SER A 65 -10.03 -6.66 4.05
C SER A 65 -9.76 -7.42 5.35
N ARG A 66 -8.70 -7.06 6.08
CA ARG A 66 -8.34 -7.63 7.39
C ARG A 66 -8.82 -6.77 8.56
N ILE A 67 -9.52 -5.67 8.29
CA ILE A 67 -10.15 -4.86 9.32
C ILE A 67 -11.52 -5.45 9.60
N VAL A 68 -11.78 -5.72 10.87
CA VAL A 68 -13.10 -6.03 11.39
C VAL A 68 -13.57 -4.79 12.14
N TYR A 69 -14.70 -4.26 11.72
CA TYR A 69 -15.32 -3.09 12.31
C TYR A 69 -16.72 -3.45 12.80
N GLU A 70 -16.98 -3.22 14.06
CA GLU A 70 -18.23 -3.53 14.73
C GLU A 70 -18.69 -2.34 15.55
N ARG A 71 -19.99 -2.09 15.55
CA ARG A 71 -20.64 -1.08 16.41
C ARG A 71 -21.84 -1.69 17.09
N CYS A 72 -22.01 -1.36 18.33
CA CYS A 72 -23.21 -1.71 19.09
C CYS A 72 -23.55 -0.63 20.10
N PHE A 73 -24.82 -0.50 20.43
CA PHE A 73 -25.23 0.28 21.60
C PHE A 73 -25.01 -0.54 22.86
N SER A 74 -24.75 0.15 23.97
CA SER A 74 -24.61 -0.50 25.28
C SER A 74 -25.91 -1.11 25.77
N GLU A 75 -27.05 -0.57 25.32
CA GLU A 75 -28.41 -0.98 25.70
C GLU A 75 -29.29 -1.10 24.45
N GLU A 76 -30.23 -2.04 24.45
CA GLU A 76 -31.20 -2.25 23.36
C GLU A 76 -32.32 -1.24 23.34
N GLY A 77 -32.59 -0.59 24.47
CA GLY A 77 -33.65 0.41 24.58
C GLY A 77 -33.40 1.37 25.73
N VAL A 78 -33.60 2.65 25.45
CA VAL A 78 -33.47 3.76 26.41
C VAL A 78 -34.64 4.69 26.29
N TYR A 79 -34.94 5.45 27.34
CA TYR A 79 -35.97 6.48 27.29
C TYR A 79 -35.42 7.74 26.62
N GLU A 80 -36.36 8.57 26.12
CA GLU A 80 -36.03 9.88 25.58
C GLU A 80 -35.39 10.75 26.68
N GLY A 81 -34.23 11.32 26.39
CA GLY A 81 -33.42 12.08 27.32
C GLY A 81 -32.34 11.26 28.07
N ASP A 82 -32.38 9.93 27.99
CA ASP A 82 -31.37 9.09 28.62
C ASP A 82 -30.08 9.05 27.80
N ALA A 83 -28.99 8.88 28.51
CA ALA A 83 -27.65 8.65 27.89
C ALA A 83 -27.50 7.16 27.57
N VAL A 84 -26.97 6.87 26.38
CA VAL A 84 -26.58 5.55 25.92
C VAL A 84 -25.16 5.60 25.37
N GLU A 85 -24.39 4.55 25.52
CA GLU A 85 -23.07 4.47 24.93
C GLU A 85 -23.11 3.73 23.59
N LEU A 86 -22.47 4.32 22.59
CA LEU A 86 -22.10 3.64 21.36
C LEU A 86 -20.70 3.08 21.52
N ILE A 87 -20.58 1.77 21.38
CA ILE A 87 -19.31 1.06 21.47
C ILE A 87 -18.84 0.78 20.06
N GLU A 88 -17.75 1.42 19.65
CA GLU A 88 -17.08 1.22 18.38
C GLU A 88 -15.86 0.33 18.58
N THR A 89 -15.81 -0.79 17.89
CA THR A 89 -14.70 -1.75 17.97
C THR A 89 -14.06 -1.90 16.60
N VAL A 90 -12.76 -1.61 16.51
CA VAL A 90 -11.95 -1.76 15.31
C VAL A 90 -10.82 -2.73 15.59
N ARG A 91 -10.70 -3.76 14.78
CA ARG A 91 -9.69 -4.80 14.95
C ARG A 91 -8.93 -5.06 13.65
N ASN A 92 -7.61 -5.04 13.74
CA ASN A 92 -6.74 -5.52 12.68
C ASN A 92 -6.46 -7.02 12.89
N THR A 93 -6.98 -7.86 12.01
CA THR A 93 -6.71 -9.31 12.06
C THR A 93 -5.48 -9.72 11.24
N GLY A 94 -4.81 -8.75 10.61
CA GLY A 94 -3.63 -8.97 9.78
C GLY A 94 -2.31 -8.80 10.52
N PHE A 95 -1.25 -9.33 9.92
CA PHE A 95 0.13 -9.21 10.41
C PHE A 95 0.76 -7.82 10.13
N PHE A 96 0.21 -7.06 9.17
CA PHE A 96 0.77 -5.77 8.81
C PHE A 96 0.12 -4.62 9.58
N PRO A 97 0.89 -3.60 9.99
CA PRO A 97 0.32 -2.40 10.57
C PRO A 97 -0.51 -1.64 9.54
N LEU A 98 -1.61 -1.07 9.98
CA LEU A 98 -2.52 -0.23 9.22
C LEU A 98 -2.50 1.15 9.86
N LEU A 99 -1.83 2.09 9.21
CA LEU A 99 -1.68 3.46 9.69
C LEU A 99 -2.57 4.39 8.90
N GLY A 100 -3.23 5.33 9.58
CA GLY A 100 -4.09 6.32 8.96
C GLY A 100 -5.34 5.71 8.33
N VAL A 101 -5.97 4.73 9.00
CA VAL A 101 -7.27 4.19 8.58
C VAL A 101 -8.34 5.15 9.01
N ASP A 102 -9.06 5.72 8.05
CA ASP A 102 -10.19 6.60 8.29
C ASP A 102 -11.49 5.81 8.14
N ILE A 103 -12.32 5.85 9.16
CA ILE A 103 -13.64 5.22 9.19
C ILE A 103 -14.68 6.32 9.23
N GLU A 104 -15.48 6.39 8.17
CA GLU A 104 -16.59 7.31 8.05
C GLU A 104 -17.86 6.63 8.53
N SER A 105 -18.50 7.21 9.53
CA SER A 105 -19.69 6.69 10.20
C SER A 105 -20.83 7.69 10.13
N TYR A 106 -22.02 7.20 9.81
CA TYR A 106 -23.23 8.02 9.72
C TYR A 106 -24.14 7.77 10.92
N PHE A 107 -24.67 8.86 11.48
CA PHE A 107 -25.58 8.86 12.62
C PHE A 107 -26.80 9.73 12.34
N TYR A 108 -27.91 9.42 13.00
CA TYR A 108 -29.10 10.28 12.99
C TYR A 108 -28.86 11.50 13.87
N ASN A 109 -29.33 12.68 13.44
CA ASN A 109 -29.22 13.91 14.23
C ASN A 109 -30.03 13.89 15.53
N GLU A 110 -30.98 12.96 15.66
CA GLU A 110 -31.72 12.72 16.88
C GLU A 110 -30.92 12.02 17.99
N LEU A 111 -29.74 11.51 17.63
CA LEU A 111 -28.75 11.01 18.58
C LEU A 111 -27.69 12.09 18.75
N ASP A 112 -27.77 12.85 19.84
CA ASP A 112 -26.78 13.87 20.13
C ASP A 112 -25.47 13.23 20.60
N LEU A 113 -24.40 13.40 19.80
CA LEU A 113 -23.06 13.02 20.17
C LEU A 113 -22.40 14.19 20.92
N GLU A 114 -22.06 13.98 22.17
CA GLU A 114 -21.41 14.97 23.02
C GLU A 114 -20.13 15.60 22.42
N GLU A 115 -19.51 14.95 21.45
CA GLU A 115 -18.27 15.38 20.77
C GLU A 115 -18.46 16.15 19.45
N TYR A 116 -19.69 16.21 18.88
CA TYR A 116 -19.92 16.73 17.53
C TYR A 116 -21.12 17.65 17.44
N GLU A 117 -20.93 18.80 16.78
CA GLU A 117 -22.03 19.70 16.46
C GLU A 117 -22.79 19.18 15.24
N PRO A 118 -24.11 19.02 15.32
CA PRO A 118 -24.93 18.58 14.20
C PRO A 118 -24.96 19.63 13.07
N ASP A 119 -24.83 19.19 11.82
CA ASP A 119 -24.94 20.08 10.67
C ASP A 119 -26.40 20.58 10.53
N PRO A 120 -26.65 21.93 10.61
CA PRO A 120 -27.97 22.50 10.63
C PRO A 120 -28.70 22.44 9.27
N GLY A 121 -28.77 21.37 8.61
CA GLY A 121 -29.44 21.19 7.30
C GLY A 121 -29.52 19.74 6.86
N SER A 122 -28.86 18.86 7.56
CA SER A 122 -28.82 17.44 7.28
C SER A 122 -29.68 16.67 8.30
N THR A 123 -30.29 15.58 7.89
CA THR A 123 -30.97 14.63 8.79
C THR A 123 -29.98 13.63 9.39
N MET A 124 -28.77 13.59 8.85
CA MET A 124 -27.67 12.72 9.29
C MET A 124 -26.38 13.51 9.45
N GLN A 125 -25.67 13.22 10.48
CA GLN A 125 -24.31 13.69 10.70
C GLN A 125 -23.33 12.56 10.38
N TYR A 126 -22.14 12.93 9.89
CA TYR A 126 -21.07 11.97 9.65
C TYR A 126 -19.86 12.29 10.53
N VAL A 127 -19.21 11.25 10.96
CA VAL A 127 -18.04 11.33 11.82
C VAL A 127 -16.90 10.55 11.17
N ILE A 128 -15.75 11.18 11.04
CA ILE A 128 -14.54 10.52 10.54
C ILE A 128 -13.65 10.20 11.74
N SER A 129 -13.48 8.92 12.01
CA SER A 129 -12.59 8.43 13.05
C SER A 129 -11.30 7.89 12.45
N ARG A 130 -10.15 8.45 12.86
CA ARG A 130 -8.83 7.97 12.41
C ARG A 130 -8.24 6.98 13.40
N PHE A 131 -7.75 5.85 12.85
CA PHE A 131 -7.14 4.77 13.61
C PHE A 131 -5.76 4.41 13.11
N ASN A 132 -4.86 4.09 14.04
CA ASN A 132 -3.57 3.47 13.77
C ASN A 132 -3.57 2.09 14.43
N LEU A 133 -3.65 1.04 13.61
CA LEU A 133 -3.83 -0.32 14.07
C LEU A 133 -2.55 -1.13 13.84
N TRP A 134 -1.86 -1.48 14.89
CA TRP A 134 -0.76 -2.42 14.84
C TRP A 134 -1.26 -3.85 14.53
N PRO A 135 -0.38 -4.78 14.13
CA PRO A 135 -0.76 -6.17 13.89
C PRO A 135 -1.53 -6.76 15.06
N TYR A 136 -2.67 -7.38 14.79
CA TYR A 136 -3.55 -8.04 15.77
C TYR A 136 -4.08 -7.12 16.89
N MET A 137 -3.98 -5.81 16.71
CA MET A 137 -4.48 -4.81 17.65
C MET A 137 -5.97 -4.64 17.51
N GLN A 138 -6.64 -4.46 18.66
CA GLN A 138 -8.03 -4.06 18.77
C GLN A 138 -8.11 -2.76 19.54
N ILE A 139 -8.88 -1.80 19.01
CA ILE A 139 -9.21 -0.54 19.67
C ILE A 139 -10.71 -0.55 19.91
N ARG A 140 -11.12 -0.18 21.11
CA ARG A 140 -12.51 0.03 21.47
C ARG A 140 -12.69 1.46 21.94
N ARG A 141 -13.66 2.18 21.37
CA ARG A 141 -14.04 3.53 21.77
C ARG A 141 -15.47 3.52 22.28
N HIS A 142 -15.72 4.37 23.24
CA HIS A 142 -17.03 4.58 23.83
C HIS A 142 -17.42 6.03 23.56
N HIS A 143 -18.54 6.23 22.86
CA HIS A 143 -19.10 7.53 22.58
C HIS A 143 -20.40 7.66 23.34
N LYS A 144 -20.52 8.70 24.14
CA LYS A 144 -21.77 9.00 24.84
C LYS A 144 -22.73 9.67 23.89
N LEU A 145 -23.96 9.16 23.84
CA LEU A 145 -25.04 9.65 23.05
C LEU A 145 -26.21 9.97 23.96
N ILE A 146 -26.99 10.99 23.62
CA ILE A 146 -28.27 11.30 24.28
C ILE A 146 -29.38 11.04 23.25
N ALA A 147 -30.34 10.23 23.62
CA ALA A 147 -31.53 9.96 22.79
C ALA A 147 -32.49 11.16 22.86
N LEU A 148 -32.46 12.06 21.86
CA LEU A 148 -33.30 13.28 21.85
C LEU A 148 -34.76 12.99 21.51
N ARG A 149 -35.04 11.88 20.84
CA ARG A 149 -36.40 11.49 20.40
C ARG A 149 -36.60 9.99 20.48
N ARG A 150 -37.84 9.59 20.53
CA ARG A 150 -38.25 8.19 20.40
C ARG A 150 -38.12 7.76 18.96
N GLY A 151 -37.54 6.59 18.73
CA GLY A 151 -37.34 6.02 17.39
C GLY A 151 -36.66 4.66 17.42
N ASP A 152 -36.61 4.00 16.27
CA ASP A 152 -35.80 2.80 16.03
C ASP A 152 -34.53 3.24 15.30
N TYR A 153 -33.44 3.33 16.03
CA TYR A 153 -32.14 3.81 15.51
C TYR A 153 -31.28 2.65 15.05
N ARG A 154 -31.06 2.55 13.74
CA ARG A 154 -30.25 1.53 13.15
C ARG A 154 -28.86 2.08 12.79
N LEU A 155 -27.83 1.36 13.17
CA LEU A 155 -26.47 1.73 12.80
C LEU A 155 -26.26 1.47 11.30
N HIS A 156 -25.97 2.54 10.56
CA HIS A 156 -25.70 2.48 9.12
C HIS A 156 -24.32 1.89 8.84
N VAL A 157 -24.13 1.43 7.62
CA VAL A 157 -22.84 0.89 7.18
C VAL A 157 -21.78 1.99 7.25
N ALA A 158 -20.63 1.68 7.86
CA ALA A 158 -19.47 2.55 7.85
C ALA A 158 -18.58 2.23 6.65
N THR A 159 -17.96 3.26 6.09
CA THR A 159 -17.00 3.12 4.99
C THR A 159 -15.58 3.28 5.51
N VAL A 160 -14.71 2.36 5.14
CA VAL A 160 -13.32 2.33 5.59
C VAL A 160 -12.42 2.77 4.46
N TYR A 161 -11.61 3.80 4.71
CA TYR A 161 -10.62 4.36 3.77
C TYR A 161 -9.20 4.25 4.35
N ASN A 162 -8.21 4.25 3.42
CA ASN A 162 -6.78 4.32 3.80
C ASN A 162 -5.97 5.03 2.72
#